data_5809199b89efbc076ebde03094c2e8c5
#
_entry.id   5809199b89efbc076ebde03094c2e8c5
#
_cell.length_a   1.000
_cell.length_b   1.000
_cell.length_c   1.000
_cell.angle_alpha   90.00
_cell.angle_beta   90.00
_cell.angle_gamma   90.00
#
_symmetry.space_group_name_H-M   'P 1'
#
loop_
_entity.id
_entity.type
_entity.pdbx_description
1 polymer ?
#
loop_
_entity_poly.entity_id
_entity_poly.type
_entity_poly.pdbx_seq_one_letter_code
_entity_poly.pdbx_strand_id
1 'polypeptide(L)'
;MSRWPDSRILDLLGIELPIIQAPMAGATGSAMAIAVSNAGGLGSLPCATLSIEQMRQELQAFSQASQRPLNVNFFCHRSPTPDSESDARWKQALKPYYDALGADFEAPTPVSNRAPFDAAEIGRAHV
;
A
#
# COMPACT_ATOMS: atom_id res chain seq x y z
N MET A 1 -9.24 -14.68 -31.95
CA MET A 1 -10.24 -13.65 -31.57
C MET A 1 -10.06 -13.35 -30.09
N SER A 2 -9.96 -12.08 -29.70
CA SER A 2 -9.88 -11.71 -28.29
C SER A 2 -11.13 -12.21 -27.54
N ARG A 3 -10.95 -12.78 -26.35
CA ARG A 3 -12.04 -13.21 -25.45
C ARG A 3 -12.82 -11.99 -24.89
N TRP A 4 -12.21 -10.80 -24.95
CA TRP A 4 -12.72 -9.56 -24.38
C TRP A 4 -13.06 -8.57 -25.50
N PRO A 5 -14.07 -7.71 -25.33
CA PRO A 5 -14.44 -6.69 -26.34
C PRO A 5 -13.32 -5.70 -26.63
N ASP A 6 -12.47 -5.43 -25.64
CA ASP A 6 -11.28 -4.57 -25.76
C ASP A 6 -10.13 -5.21 -24.96
N SER A 7 -9.00 -5.42 -25.61
CA SER A 7 -7.81 -6.07 -25.01
C SER A 7 -6.67 -5.10 -24.71
N ARG A 8 -6.82 -3.79 -24.98
CA ARG A 8 -5.73 -2.82 -24.81
C ARG A 8 -5.10 -2.82 -23.43
N ILE A 9 -5.91 -3.01 -22.37
CA ILE A 9 -5.41 -3.09 -21.00
C ILE A 9 -4.57 -4.34 -20.75
N LEU A 10 -4.90 -5.46 -21.42
CA LEU A 10 -4.17 -6.71 -21.32
C LEU A 10 -2.79 -6.55 -21.95
N ASP A 11 -2.72 -5.97 -23.14
CA ASP A 11 -1.49 -5.71 -23.88
C ASP A 11 -0.59 -4.71 -23.12
N LEU A 12 -1.21 -3.63 -22.57
CA LEU A 12 -0.50 -2.60 -21.81
C LEU A 12 0.17 -3.15 -20.55
N LEU A 13 -0.54 -4.01 -19.82
CA LEU A 13 -0.09 -4.53 -18.52
C LEU A 13 0.59 -5.91 -18.61
N GLY A 14 0.58 -6.55 -19.79
CA GLY A 14 1.14 -7.89 -19.99
C GLY A 14 0.38 -8.98 -19.23
N ILE A 15 -0.95 -8.84 -19.08
CA ILE A 15 -1.84 -9.75 -18.33
C ILE A 15 -2.81 -10.48 -19.27
N GLU A 16 -3.41 -11.58 -18.81
CA GLU A 16 -4.33 -12.39 -19.60
C GLU A 16 -5.81 -12.09 -19.28
N LEU A 17 -6.07 -11.64 -18.05
CA LEU A 17 -7.41 -11.31 -17.56
C LEU A 17 -7.48 -9.82 -17.21
N PRO A 18 -8.55 -9.08 -17.54
CA PRO A 18 -8.69 -7.66 -17.19
C PRO A 18 -9.06 -7.49 -15.71
N ILE A 19 -8.25 -8.07 -14.82
CA ILE A 19 -8.43 -8.07 -13.38
C ILE A 19 -7.17 -7.51 -12.74
N ILE A 20 -7.33 -6.44 -11.97
CA ILE A 20 -6.27 -5.83 -11.17
C ILE A 20 -6.64 -6.01 -9.71
N GLN A 21 -5.79 -6.68 -8.94
CA GLN A 21 -5.97 -6.80 -7.50
C GLN A 21 -5.81 -5.43 -6.83
N ALA A 22 -6.74 -5.08 -5.95
CA ALA A 22 -6.57 -3.89 -5.11
C ALA A 22 -5.42 -4.09 -4.11
N PRO A 23 -4.47 -3.15 -3.99
CA PRO A 23 -3.46 -3.18 -2.94
C PRO A 23 -4.12 -2.83 -1.59
N MET A 24 -4.11 -3.75 -0.64
CA MET A 24 -4.80 -3.60 0.66
C MET A 24 -3.77 -3.67 1.79
N ALA A 25 -3.27 -2.50 2.23
CA ALA A 25 -2.28 -2.39 3.29
C ALA A 25 -2.76 -3.05 4.59
N GLY A 26 -1.92 -3.91 5.16
CA GLY A 26 -2.24 -4.67 6.37
C GLY A 26 -3.14 -5.90 6.16
N ALA A 27 -3.71 -6.09 4.96
CA ALA A 27 -4.60 -7.22 4.67
C ALA A 27 -4.06 -8.19 3.63
N THR A 28 -3.17 -7.74 2.71
CA THR A 28 -2.59 -8.57 1.66
C THR A 28 -1.08 -8.40 1.58
N GLY A 29 -0.39 -9.46 1.12
CA GLY A 29 1.05 -9.49 0.86
C GLY A 29 1.36 -10.24 -0.42
N SER A 30 2.62 -10.67 -0.57
CA SER A 30 3.12 -11.37 -1.76
C SER A 30 2.33 -12.63 -2.10
N ALA A 31 1.84 -13.39 -1.14
CA ALA A 31 1.11 -14.62 -1.40
C ALA A 31 -0.13 -14.40 -2.29
N MET A 32 -0.94 -13.37 -2.00
CA MET A 32 -2.09 -13.03 -2.83
C MET A 32 -1.66 -12.46 -4.18
N ALA A 33 -0.67 -11.58 -4.21
CA ALA A 33 -0.15 -11.02 -5.45
C ALA A 33 0.37 -12.11 -6.41
N ILE A 34 1.11 -13.09 -5.89
CA ILE A 34 1.60 -14.26 -6.63
C ILE A 34 0.41 -15.06 -7.20
N ALA A 35 -0.58 -15.37 -6.38
CA ALA A 35 -1.74 -16.16 -6.82
C ALA A 35 -2.50 -15.46 -7.95
N VAL A 36 -2.75 -14.15 -7.82
CA VAL A 36 -3.45 -13.36 -8.85
C VAL A 36 -2.62 -13.24 -10.12
N SER A 37 -1.33 -12.93 -10.04
CA SER A 37 -0.46 -12.80 -11.21
C SER A 37 -0.32 -14.15 -11.95
N ASN A 38 -0.14 -15.25 -11.23
CA ASN A 38 -0.04 -16.58 -11.83
C ASN A 38 -1.37 -17.06 -12.43
N ALA A 39 -2.50 -16.55 -11.95
CA ALA A 39 -3.82 -16.79 -12.55
C ALA A 39 -4.10 -15.91 -13.79
N GLY A 40 -3.18 -15.02 -14.18
CA GLY A 40 -3.29 -14.18 -15.39
C GLY A 40 -3.83 -12.77 -15.15
N GLY A 41 -4.11 -12.36 -13.92
CA GLY A 41 -4.43 -10.99 -13.53
C GLY A 41 -3.18 -10.16 -13.21
N LEU A 42 -3.36 -8.95 -12.70
CA LEU A 42 -2.29 -8.14 -12.13
C LEU A 42 -2.34 -8.19 -10.60
N GLY A 43 -1.41 -8.93 -10.01
CA GLY A 43 -1.21 -8.92 -8.55
C GLY A 43 -0.70 -7.57 -8.08
N SER A 44 -1.10 -7.16 -6.87
CA SER A 44 -0.71 -5.87 -6.30
C SER A 44 -0.13 -6.04 -4.90
N LEU A 45 1.04 -5.44 -4.67
CA LEU A 45 1.72 -5.42 -3.38
C LEU A 45 1.57 -4.03 -2.73
N PRO A 46 0.94 -3.94 -1.54
CA PRO A 46 0.78 -2.67 -0.82
C PRO A 46 2.06 -2.33 -0.05
N CYS A 47 2.98 -1.60 -0.68
CA CYS A 47 4.27 -1.23 -0.09
C CYS A 47 4.21 -0.03 0.85
N ALA A 48 3.14 0.76 0.81
CA ALA A 48 3.04 2.06 1.45
C ALA A 48 3.20 2.07 2.99
N THR A 49 3.02 0.94 3.66
CA THR A 49 3.17 0.81 5.12
C THR A 49 4.25 -0.18 5.54
N LEU A 50 4.97 -0.74 4.57
CA LEU A 50 6.06 -1.67 4.83
C LEU A 50 7.37 -0.92 5.10
N SER A 51 8.19 -1.45 5.99
CA SER A 51 9.58 -1.05 6.06
C SER A 51 10.31 -1.50 4.77
N ILE A 52 11.44 -0.89 4.49
CA ILE A 52 12.25 -1.23 3.32
C ILE A 52 12.68 -2.70 3.32
N GLU A 53 12.98 -3.23 4.50
CA GLU A 53 13.38 -4.63 4.64
C GLU A 53 12.19 -5.57 4.38
N GLN A 54 11.01 -5.25 4.91
CA GLN A 54 9.78 -6.00 4.62
C GLN A 54 9.43 -5.96 3.14
N MET A 55 9.51 -4.77 2.51
CA MET A 55 9.24 -4.62 1.07
C MET A 55 10.20 -5.48 0.25
N ARG A 56 11.50 -5.50 0.59
CA ARG A 56 12.49 -6.34 -0.10
C ARG A 56 12.14 -7.84 0.02
N GLN A 57 11.75 -8.30 1.20
CA GLN A 57 11.35 -9.68 1.44
C GLN A 57 10.12 -10.06 0.60
N GLU A 58 9.09 -9.20 0.58
CA GLU A 58 7.87 -9.43 -0.21
C GLU A 58 8.15 -9.45 -1.71
N LEU A 59 8.98 -8.53 -2.23
CA LEU A 59 9.39 -8.49 -3.63
C LEU A 59 10.23 -9.71 -4.01
N GLN A 60 11.15 -10.13 -3.13
CA GLN A 60 11.95 -11.33 -3.34
C GLN A 60 11.07 -12.59 -3.36
N ALA A 61 10.12 -12.72 -2.44
CA ALA A 61 9.18 -13.83 -2.44
C ALA A 61 8.36 -13.87 -3.73
N PHE A 62 7.91 -12.71 -4.23
CA PHE A 62 7.20 -12.63 -5.50
C PHE A 62 8.10 -13.07 -6.66
N SER A 63 9.31 -12.53 -6.80
CA SER A 63 10.23 -12.81 -7.92
C SER A 63 10.69 -14.28 -7.97
N GLN A 64 10.73 -14.97 -6.82
CA GLN A 64 11.03 -16.39 -6.76
C GLN A 64 9.86 -17.28 -7.21
N ALA A 65 8.62 -16.82 -7.05
CA ALA A 65 7.41 -17.61 -7.29
C ALA A 65 6.64 -17.22 -8.55
N SER A 66 6.96 -16.09 -9.18
CA SER A 66 6.29 -15.59 -10.38
C SER A 66 7.23 -14.77 -11.26
N GLN A 67 7.07 -14.92 -12.59
CA GLN A 67 7.70 -14.08 -13.61
C GLN A 67 6.67 -13.15 -14.28
N ARG A 68 5.49 -13.07 -13.72
CA ARG A 68 4.38 -12.27 -14.23
C ARG A 68 4.49 -10.81 -13.75
N PRO A 69 3.80 -9.88 -14.41
CA PRO A 69 3.74 -8.49 -13.94
C PRO A 69 3.23 -8.36 -12.52
N LEU A 70 3.79 -7.40 -11.79
CA LEU A 70 3.41 -7.01 -10.44
C LEU A 70 3.15 -5.51 -10.39
N ASN A 71 2.08 -5.11 -9.75
CA ASN A 71 1.85 -3.72 -9.35
C ASN A 71 2.38 -3.48 -7.93
N VAL A 72 3.16 -2.42 -7.74
CA VAL A 72 3.60 -1.95 -6.41
C VAL A 72 2.94 -0.62 -6.10
N ASN A 73 2.40 -0.49 -4.88
CA ASN A 73 1.59 0.66 -4.47
C ASN A 73 2.23 1.42 -3.32
N PHE A 74 2.28 2.76 -3.44
CA PHE A 74 2.85 3.67 -2.46
C PHE A 74 1.90 4.85 -2.19
N PHE A 75 2.10 5.54 -1.06
CA PHE A 75 1.43 6.81 -0.80
C PHE A 75 2.21 7.96 -1.43
N CYS A 76 1.56 8.74 -2.29
CA CYS A 76 2.16 9.88 -2.99
C CYS A 76 1.61 11.24 -2.48
N HIS A 77 1.12 11.30 -1.25
CA HIS A 77 0.66 12.53 -0.64
C HIS A 77 1.84 13.42 -0.21
N ARG A 78 1.57 14.70 0.01
CA ARG A 78 2.50 15.58 0.71
C ARG A 78 2.20 15.51 2.19
N SER A 79 3.24 15.39 3.02
CA SER A 79 3.06 15.51 4.46
C SER A 79 2.50 16.89 4.80
N PRO A 80 1.45 16.98 5.62
CA PRO A 80 0.93 18.27 6.04
C PRO A 80 1.97 19.01 6.91
N THR A 81 1.94 20.33 6.88
CA THR A 81 2.68 21.13 7.86
C THR A 81 1.98 20.98 9.21
N PRO A 82 2.68 20.58 10.28
CA PRO A 82 2.07 20.50 11.60
C PRO A 82 1.50 21.86 12.03
N ASP A 83 0.27 21.86 12.54
CA ASP A 83 -0.40 23.02 13.11
C ASP A 83 -0.87 22.67 14.52
N SER A 84 -0.07 23.07 15.49
CA SER A 84 -0.32 22.75 16.91
C SER A 84 -1.65 23.30 17.44
N GLU A 85 -2.15 24.40 16.91
CA GLU A 85 -3.43 24.97 17.31
C GLU A 85 -4.61 24.13 16.80
N SER A 86 -4.56 23.74 15.52
CA SER A 86 -5.55 22.84 14.94
C SER A 86 -5.54 21.46 15.60
N ASP A 87 -4.36 20.92 15.88
CA ASP A 87 -4.20 19.64 16.57
C ASP A 87 -4.79 19.68 17.98
N ALA A 88 -4.52 20.76 18.73
CA ALA A 88 -5.07 20.95 20.07
C ALA A 88 -6.61 21.06 20.04
N ARG A 89 -7.18 21.84 19.09
CA ARG A 89 -8.64 21.93 18.92
C ARG A 89 -9.26 20.57 18.59
N TRP A 90 -8.63 19.82 17.69
CA TRP A 90 -9.09 18.48 17.31
C TRP A 90 -9.02 17.50 18.48
N LYS A 91 -7.90 17.49 19.22
CA LYS A 91 -7.72 16.66 20.41
C LYS A 91 -8.80 17.00 21.45
N GLN A 92 -9.06 18.29 21.68
CA GLN A 92 -10.10 18.73 22.63
C GLN A 92 -11.51 18.30 22.20
N ALA A 93 -11.81 18.34 20.90
CA ALA A 93 -13.10 17.87 20.38
C ALA A 93 -13.29 16.35 20.57
N LEU A 94 -12.22 15.58 20.62
CA LEU A 94 -12.24 14.14 20.86
C LEU A 94 -12.33 13.75 22.35
N LYS A 95 -12.15 14.71 23.28
CA LYS A 95 -12.13 14.42 24.73
C LYS A 95 -13.32 13.60 25.23
N PRO A 96 -14.59 13.88 24.84
CA PRO A 96 -15.71 13.07 25.30
C PRO A 96 -15.62 11.58 24.92
N TYR A 97 -14.99 11.28 23.79
CA TYR A 97 -14.79 9.89 23.34
C TYR A 97 -13.67 9.21 24.14
N TYR A 98 -12.59 9.92 24.47
CA TYR A 98 -11.56 9.42 25.36
C TYR A 98 -12.13 9.07 26.73
N ASP A 99 -12.95 9.95 27.31
CA ASP A 99 -13.60 9.74 28.58
C ASP A 99 -14.56 8.53 28.55
N ALA A 100 -15.37 8.41 27.47
CA ALA A 100 -16.31 7.31 27.30
C ALA A 100 -15.63 5.95 27.13
N LEU A 101 -14.44 5.92 26.53
CA LEU A 101 -13.67 4.69 26.27
C LEU A 101 -12.66 4.38 27.40
N GLY A 102 -12.52 5.26 28.40
CA GLY A 102 -11.50 5.13 29.44
C GLY A 102 -10.07 5.21 28.89
N ALA A 103 -9.86 5.88 27.76
CA ALA A 103 -8.56 6.04 27.12
C ALA A 103 -7.79 7.23 27.72
N ASP A 104 -6.45 7.10 27.79
CA ASP A 104 -5.59 8.15 28.32
C ASP A 104 -5.53 9.34 27.35
N PHE A 105 -6.13 10.46 27.74
CA PHE A 105 -6.15 11.69 26.94
C PHE A 105 -4.77 12.35 26.80
N GLU A 106 -3.87 12.13 27.77
CA GLU A 106 -2.53 12.71 27.75
C GLU A 106 -1.48 11.78 27.08
N ALA A 107 -1.90 10.59 26.64
CA ALA A 107 -1.02 9.69 25.93
C ALA A 107 -0.38 10.36 24.70
N PRO A 108 0.93 10.16 24.46
CA PRO A 108 1.59 10.71 23.28
C PRO A 108 0.97 10.14 22.00
N THR A 109 0.82 11.00 21.00
CA THR A 109 0.33 10.58 19.68
C THR A 109 1.33 9.59 19.06
N PRO A 110 0.90 8.40 18.63
CA PRO A 110 1.76 7.45 17.96
C PRO A 110 2.39 8.04 16.70
N VAL A 111 3.65 7.73 16.44
CA VAL A 111 4.31 8.12 15.20
C VAL A 111 3.65 7.36 14.04
N SER A 112 3.23 8.09 13.01
CA SER A 112 2.64 7.48 11.81
C SER A 112 3.73 6.77 10.98
N ASN A 113 3.45 5.54 10.55
CA ASN A 113 4.27 4.81 9.57
C ASN A 113 3.81 5.06 8.12
N ARG A 114 2.93 6.04 7.88
CA ARG A 114 2.39 6.39 6.57
C ARG A 114 3.18 7.52 5.92
N ALA A 115 4.49 7.32 5.79
CA ALA A 115 5.34 8.27 5.08
C ALA A 115 4.98 8.30 3.58
N PRO A 116 5.05 9.47 2.91
CA PRO A 116 4.92 9.53 1.46
C PRO A 116 6.15 8.93 0.80
N PHE A 117 5.96 8.41 -0.41
CA PHE A 117 7.01 7.84 -1.24
C PHE A 117 8.13 8.85 -1.49
N ASP A 118 9.37 8.46 -1.23
CA ASP A 118 10.56 9.30 -1.36
C ASP A 118 11.62 8.69 -2.29
N ALA A 119 12.71 9.43 -2.51
CA ALA A 119 13.80 9.01 -3.39
C ALA A 119 14.54 7.75 -2.90
N ALA A 120 14.51 7.46 -1.59
CA ALA A 120 15.14 6.26 -1.04
C ALA A 120 14.36 4.98 -1.39
N GLU A 121 13.05 5.11 -1.58
CA GLU A 121 12.18 4.00 -1.99
C GLU A 121 12.23 3.76 -3.50
N ILE A 122 12.40 4.82 -4.33
CA ILE A 122 12.55 4.72 -5.80
C ILE A 122 13.74 3.85 -6.19
N GLY A 123 14.91 4.07 -5.58
CA GLY A 123 16.14 3.34 -5.90
C GLY A 123 16.10 1.84 -5.57
N ARG A 124 15.03 1.36 -4.94
CA ARG A 124 14.86 -0.01 -4.46
C ARG A 124 13.72 -0.78 -5.13
N ALA A 125 12.87 -0.08 -5.87
CA ALA A 125 11.87 -0.69 -6.75
C ALA A 125 12.48 -1.23 -8.07
N HIS A 126 13.75 -0.91 -8.33
CA HIS A 126 14.53 -1.46 -9.44
C HIS A 126 15.40 -2.63 -8.95
N VAL A 127 14.77 -3.78 -8.69
CA VAL A 127 15.46 -5.06 -8.45
C VAL A 127 15.16 -6.02 -9.59
#